data_ee7d632ba052d6f756def55a78953d1a
#
_entry.id   ee7d632ba052d6f756def55a78953d1a
#
_cell.length_a   1.000
_cell.length_b   1.000
_cell.length_c   1.000
_cell.angle_alpha   90.00
_cell.angle_beta   90.00
_cell.angle_gamma   90.00
#
_symmetry.space_group_name_H-M   'P 1'
#
loop_
_entity.id
_entity.type
_entity.pdbx_description
1 polymer ?
#
loop_
_entity_poly.entity_id
_entity_poly.type
_entity_poly.pdbx_seq_one_letter_code
_entity_poly.pdbx_strand_id
1 'polypeptide(L)'
;MKSGIVSQPLPQSETKKDTPVDLSPIRFSEKKRLEWRDKLYLAPLTTVGNLPYRRLCTSLGADITCAEMTLAQDLIVANTNEWSLVKRHTSERTFGVQIAGSRPQLLVPAAEMVAKELEVDFVDVNCGCPLDLVFKKGAGAALLDHAAKLGRSLVGMSKVLGEIPLTVKLRMGVAETKLTAHKIIPRLPSWGVGATTLHGRSRQQRYSKRADWNYISTCVRTLRKAVDEEPDLPLIPIFGNGDCYDFREYYEDLEMSGVDGVMIARGALTKPWIFTEIKERRDWDISSRERLDQIGKLASFGLEHWGSDTQGVNTTRRFVCEALGFQYRYVPVGLLERLPARINDRPYPFKGRDELETLLASSSSQDWVKISSLFLGPPPNDWVFTPKHKSNAYENEENG
;
A
#
# COMPACT_ATOMS: atom_id res chain seq x y z
N MET A 1 71.39 20.74 -8.82
CA MET A 1 70.56 20.37 -9.96
C MET A 1 69.12 20.25 -9.42
N LYS A 2 68.25 21.22 -9.72
CA LYS A 2 66.84 21.22 -9.34
C LYS A 2 66.09 20.69 -10.54
N SER A 3 65.41 19.52 -10.41
CA SER A 3 64.51 18.94 -11.40
C SER A 3 63.14 19.58 -11.24
N GLY A 4 62.71 20.37 -12.24
CA GLY A 4 61.37 20.95 -12.31
C GLY A 4 60.37 19.90 -12.72
N ILE A 5 59.33 19.76 -11.91
CA ILE A 5 58.13 18.97 -12.25
C ILE A 5 57.19 19.89 -13.05
N VAL A 6 57.02 19.59 -14.33
CA VAL A 6 56.06 20.25 -15.19
C VAL A 6 54.68 19.64 -14.89
N SER A 7 53.78 20.39 -14.27
CA SER A 7 52.40 20.02 -14.08
C SER A 7 51.64 20.13 -15.41
N GLN A 8 51.14 18.99 -15.90
CA GLN A 8 50.19 18.98 -17.01
C GLN A 8 48.82 19.53 -16.55
N PRO A 9 48.15 20.36 -17.34
CA PRO A 9 46.80 20.82 -17.03
C PRO A 9 45.81 19.66 -17.13
N LEU A 10 44.90 19.54 -16.13
CA LEU A 10 43.78 18.62 -16.12
C LEU A 10 42.85 18.90 -17.32
N PRO A 11 42.31 17.85 -17.97
CA PRO A 11 41.39 18.04 -19.07
C PRO A 11 40.15 18.80 -18.59
N GLN A 12 39.78 19.87 -19.28
CA GLN A 12 38.55 20.63 -19.06
C GLN A 12 37.37 19.69 -19.27
N SER A 13 36.50 19.57 -18.26
CA SER A 13 35.26 18.85 -18.37
C SER A 13 34.41 19.45 -19.50
N GLU A 14 34.19 18.66 -20.53
CA GLU A 14 33.18 19.00 -21.55
C GLU A 14 31.85 19.23 -20.84
N THR A 15 31.37 20.46 -20.91
CA THR A 15 29.98 20.81 -20.53
C THR A 15 29.05 19.98 -21.42
N LYS A 16 28.42 18.94 -20.84
CA LYS A 16 27.35 18.22 -21.50
C LYS A 16 26.31 19.26 -21.90
N LYS A 17 26.17 19.48 -23.19
CA LYS A 17 25.04 20.27 -23.74
C LYS A 17 23.76 19.67 -23.19
N ASP A 18 22.97 20.50 -22.53
CA ASP A 18 21.63 20.14 -22.07
C ASP A 18 20.87 19.55 -23.26
N THR A 19 20.54 18.28 -23.17
CA THR A 19 19.64 17.63 -24.14
C THR A 19 18.33 18.40 -24.12
N PRO A 20 17.79 18.81 -25.26
CA PRO A 20 16.51 19.52 -25.28
C PRO A 20 15.47 18.70 -24.53
N VAL A 21 14.82 19.31 -23.53
CA VAL A 21 13.72 18.66 -22.81
C VAL A 21 12.63 18.44 -23.83
N ASP A 22 12.27 17.18 -24.05
CA ASP A 22 11.12 16.84 -24.90
C ASP A 22 9.85 17.38 -24.25
N LEU A 23 9.30 18.42 -24.85
CA LEU A 23 8.06 19.08 -24.45
C LEU A 23 6.83 18.47 -25.12
N SER A 24 6.98 17.33 -25.81
CA SER A 24 5.84 16.66 -26.42
C SER A 24 4.77 16.33 -25.38
N PRO A 25 3.49 16.46 -25.73
CA PRO A 25 2.40 16.13 -24.82
C PRO A 25 2.43 14.64 -24.47
N ILE A 26 1.95 14.32 -23.25
CA ILE A 26 1.80 12.93 -22.82
C ILE A 26 0.70 12.28 -23.67
N ARG A 27 1.02 11.19 -24.34
CA ARG A 27 0.07 10.44 -25.16
C ARG A 27 -0.49 9.28 -24.37
N PHE A 28 -1.71 9.42 -23.87
CA PHE A 28 -2.40 8.35 -23.13
C PHE A 28 -2.61 7.08 -23.96
N SER A 29 -2.75 7.21 -25.29
CA SER A 29 -2.87 6.07 -26.19
C SER A 29 -1.63 5.18 -26.24
N GLU A 30 -0.48 5.68 -25.83
CA GLU A 30 0.79 4.94 -25.76
C GLU A 30 0.96 4.21 -24.43
N LYS A 31 0.08 4.44 -23.44
CA LYS A 31 0.11 3.75 -22.15
C LYS A 31 -0.60 2.40 -22.21
N LYS A 32 -0.02 1.39 -21.58
CA LYS A 32 -0.66 0.08 -21.40
C LYS A 32 -2.03 0.27 -20.72
N ARG A 33 -3.08 -0.27 -21.34
CA ARG A 33 -4.41 -0.26 -20.74
C ARG A 33 -4.52 -1.35 -19.69
N LEU A 34 -4.86 -0.97 -18.47
CA LEU A 34 -5.14 -1.89 -17.38
C LEU A 34 -6.63 -1.88 -17.08
N GLU A 35 -7.16 -3.07 -16.81
CA GLU A 35 -8.53 -3.25 -16.34
C GLU A 35 -8.62 -2.88 -14.88
N TRP A 36 -9.12 -1.68 -14.59
CA TRP A 36 -9.24 -1.17 -13.22
C TRP A 36 -10.62 -1.42 -12.62
N ARG A 37 -11.69 -1.33 -13.42
CA ARG A 37 -13.07 -1.48 -12.97
C ARG A 37 -13.33 -2.91 -12.52
N ASP A 38 -14.15 -3.06 -11.50
CA ASP A 38 -14.55 -4.36 -10.92
C ASP A 38 -13.37 -5.19 -10.41
N LYS A 39 -12.20 -4.57 -10.21
CA LYS A 39 -11.02 -5.22 -9.65
C LYS A 39 -10.87 -4.89 -8.17
N LEU A 40 -10.57 -5.93 -7.40
CA LEU A 40 -10.34 -5.80 -5.96
C LEU A 40 -8.86 -5.44 -5.72
N TYR A 41 -8.64 -4.27 -5.14
CA TYR A 41 -7.33 -3.70 -4.97
C TYR A 41 -6.87 -3.81 -3.51
N LEU A 42 -5.81 -4.59 -3.27
CA LEU A 42 -5.10 -4.61 -1.99
C LEU A 42 -4.19 -3.38 -1.88
N ALA A 43 -4.40 -2.57 -0.85
CA ALA A 43 -3.58 -1.38 -0.61
C ALA A 43 -2.10 -1.73 -0.33
N PRO A 44 -1.14 -0.88 -0.71
CA PRO A 44 0.22 -0.97 -0.21
C PRO A 44 0.23 -0.75 1.30
N LEU A 45 0.75 -1.73 2.05
CA LEU A 45 0.71 -1.75 3.51
C LEU A 45 2.14 -1.84 4.04
N THR A 46 2.66 -0.75 4.59
CA THR A 46 4.00 -0.70 5.17
C THR A 46 4.17 -1.77 6.26
N THR A 47 5.23 -2.52 6.21
CA THR A 47 5.62 -3.63 7.10
C THR A 47 4.89 -4.95 6.84
N VAL A 48 3.59 -4.93 6.59
CA VAL A 48 2.77 -6.15 6.51
C VAL A 48 2.31 -6.48 5.09
N GLY A 49 2.47 -5.56 4.14
CA GLY A 49 2.16 -5.74 2.71
C GLY A 49 3.29 -6.40 1.91
N ASN A 50 4.10 -7.23 2.57
CA ASN A 50 5.20 -7.96 1.95
C ASN A 50 4.72 -8.98 0.91
N LEU A 51 5.64 -9.49 0.10
CA LEU A 51 5.31 -10.43 -0.98
C LEU A 51 4.53 -11.68 -0.49
N PRO A 52 4.90 -12.39 0.58
CA PRO A 52 4.11 -13.51 1.11
C PRO A 52 2.66 -13.13 1.44
N TYR A 53 2.44 -11.98 2.05
CA TYR A 53 1.10 -11.52 2.39
C TYR A 53 0.30 -11.13 1.14
N ARG A 54 0.90 -10.47 0.15
CA ARG A 54 0.24 -10.17 -1.12
C ARG A 54 -0.15 -11.45 -1.86
N ARG A 55 0.72 -12.47 -1.85
CA ARG A 55 0.41 -13.82 -2.40
C ARG A 55 -0.79 -14.46 -1.72
N LEU A 56 -0.88 -14.36 -0.38
CA LEU A 56 -2.04 -14.85 0.36
C LEU A 56 -3.31 -14.14 -0.10
N CYS A 57 -3.33 -12.80 -0.13
CA CYS A 57 -4.49 -12.03 -0.57
C CYS A 57 -4.86 -12.32 -2.04
N THR A 58 -3.88 -12.49 -2.93
CA THR A 58 -4.12 -12.89 -4.33
C THR A 58 -4.78 -14.26 -4.41
N SER A 59 -4.33 -15.22 -3.59
CA SER A 59 -4.95 -16.57 -3.53
C SER A 59 -6.39 -16.55 -3.00
N LEU A 60 -6.79 -15.47 -2.33
CA LEU A 60 -8.11 -15.24 -1.76
C LEU A 60 -8.94 -14.25 -2.59
N GLY A 61 -8.46 -13.85 -3.77
CA GLY A 61 -9.23 -13.11 -4.74
C GLY A 61 -8.85 -11.65 -4.96
N ALA A 62 -7.77 -11.13 -4.36
CA ALA A 62 -7.25 -9.81 -4.71
C ALA A 62 -6.75 -9.81 -6.17
N ASP A 63 -7.19 -8.85 -6.98
CA ASP A 63 -6.86 -8.75 -8.40
C ASP A 63 -5.66 -7.83 -8.64
N ILE A 64 -5.57 -6.74 -7.88
CA ILE A 64 -4.51 -5.73 -7.97
C ILE A 64 -3.75 -5.71 -6.65
N THR A 65 -2.42 -5.77 -6.75
CA THR A 65 -1.52 -5.64 -5.61
C THR A 65 -0.53 -4.50 -5.84
N CYS A 66 0.01 -3.97 -4.76
CA CYS A 66 1.05 -2.96 -4.82
C CYS A 66 2.10 -3.24 -3.74
N ALA A 67 3.35 -3.11 -4.10
CA ALA A 67 4.47 -3.24 -3.17
C ALA A 67 4.36 -2.25 -2.01
N GLU A 68 5.03 -2.53 -0.91
CA GLU A 68 5.21 -1.57 0.17
C GLU A 68 5.81 -0.27 -0.35
N MET A 69 5.48 0.85 0.30
CA MET A 69 6.03 2.15 -0.06
C MET A 69 7.55 2.15 0.07
N THR A 70 8.24 2.45 -1.03
CA THR A 70 9.70 2.62 -1.09
C THR A 70 10.08 4.09 -1.17
N LEU A 71 11.27 4.43 -0.66
CA LEU A 71 11.79 5.79 -0.74
C LEU A 71 12.59 5.98 -2.02
N ALA A 72 12.22 6.97 -2.85
CA ALA A 72 12.88 7.28 -4.12
C ALA A 72 14.39 7.46 -3.97
N GLN A 73 14.83 8.15 -2.91
CA GLN A 73 16.27 8.35 -2.65
C GLN A 73 17.00 7.03 -2.43
N ASP A 74 16.39 6.10 -1.69
CA ASP A 74 17.02 4.83 -1.34
C ASP A 74 17.01 3.85 -2.52
N LEU A 75 16.00 3.93 -3.41
CA LEU A 75 16.03 3.21 -4.70
C LEU A 75 17.19 3.69 -5.58
N ILE A 76 17.38 5.02 -5.71
CA ILE A 76 18.44 5.60 -6.56
C ILE A 76 19.85 5.18 -6.09
N VAL A 77 20.07 5.09 -4.77
CA VAL A 77 21.37 4.67 -4.23
C VAL A 77 21.50 3.15 -4.11
N ALA A 78 20.60 2.39 -4.75
CA ALA A 78 20.59 0.93 -4.78
C ALA A 78 20.58 0.27 -3.37
N ASN A 79 19.84 0.86 -2.43
CA ASN A 79 19.65 0.27 -1.11
C ASN A 79 18.95 -1.08 -1.23
N THR A 80 19.64 -2.15 -0.86
CA THR A 80 19.16 -3.54 -1.02
C THR A 80 17.88 -3.81 -0.23
N ASN A 81 17.67 -3.17 0.92
CA ASN A 81 16.45 -3.31 1.71
C ASN A 81 15.24 -2.74 0.97
N GLU A 82 15.36 -1.56 0.34
CA GLU A 82 14.27 -0.97 -0.45
C GLU A 82 13.98 -1.80 -1.71
N TRP A 83 15.01 -2.25 -2.42
CA TRP A 83 14.86 -3.13 -3.59
C TRP A 83 14.24 -4.49 -3.24
N SER A 84 14.44 -4.98 -2.02
CA SER A 84 13.80 -6.23 -1.57
C SER A 84 12.28 -6.12 -1.44
N LEU A 85 11.73 -4.91 -1.22
CA LEU A 85 10.31 -4.67 -1.05
C LEU A 85 9.52 -4.74 -2.37
N VAL A 86 10.19 -4.47 -3.51
CA VAL A 86 9.54 -4.32 -4.82
C VAL A 86 9.52 -5.59 -5.66
N LYS A 87 9.85 -6.73 -5.08
CA LYS A 87 9.79 -8.04 -5.75
C LYS A 87 8.36 -8.42 -6.09
N ARG A 88 8.17 -8.98 -7.30
CA ARG A 88 6.90 -9.53 -7.80
C ARG A 88 6.91 -11.06 -7.70
N HIS A 89 5.73 -11.66 -7.51
CA HIS A 89 5.50 -13.08 -7.70
C HIS A 89 4.57 -13.31 -8.90
N THR A 90 4.75 -14.41 -9.62
CA THR A 90 3.98 -14.73 -10.84
C THR A 90 2.46 -14.84 -10.63
N SER A 91 2.01 -15.08 -9.38
CA SER A 91 0.58 -15.07 -9.04
C SER A 91 -0.04 -13.67 -9.01
N GLU A 92 0.75 -12.60 -8.97
CA GLU A 92 0.27 -11.23 -8.95
C GLU A 92 -0.06 -10.78 -10.39
N ARG A 93 -1.36 -10.83 -10.75
CA ARG A 93 -1.84 -10.53 -12.11
C ARG A 93 -1.59 -9.09 -12.52
N THR A 94 -1.96 -8.16 -11.64
CA THR A 94 -1.70 -6.72 -11.79
C THR A 94 -0.92 -6.24 -10.59
N PHE A 95 0.35 -5.92 -10.79
CA PHE A 95 1.29 -5.55 -9.74
C PHE A 95 1.89 -4.18 -9.98
N GLY A 96 1.87 -3.34 -8.95
CA GLY A 96 2.50 -2.02 -8.97
C GLY A 96 3.57 -1.84 -7.91
N VAL A 97 4.40 -0.83 -8.11
CA VAL A 97 5.41 -0.37 -7.14
C VAL A 97 5.06 1.04 -6.68
N GLN A 98 4.99 1.24 -5.36
CA GLN A 98 4.70 2.56 -4.80
C GLN A 98 5.98 3.27 -4.35
N ILE A 99 6.18 4.49 -4.86
CA ILE A 99 7.35 5.33 -4.61
C ILE A 99 6.95 6.57 -3.81
N ALA A 100 7.72 6.92 -2.77
CA ALA A 100 7.62 8.17 -2.04
C ALA A 100 8.86 9.03 -2.25
N GLY A 101 8.67 10.28 -2.61
CA GLY A 101 9.74 11.26 -2.81
C GLY A 101 9.21 12.68 -2.68
N SER A 102 10.10 13.65 -2.54
CA SER A 102 9.74 15.04 -2.23
C SER A 102 9.85 16.00 -3.42
N ARG A 103 10.48 15.59 -4.53
CA ARG A 103 10.81 16.47 -5.66
C ARG A 103 11.04 15.69 -6.94
N PRO A 104 10.91 16.33 -8.13
CA PRO A 104 11.11 15.68 -9.42
C PRO A 104 12.48 14.99 -9.54
N GLN A 105 13.56 15.61 -9.05
CA GLN A 105 14.92 15.09 -9.12
C GLN A 105 15.13 13.77 -8.37
N LEU A 106 14.20 13.36 -7.53
CA LEU A 106 14.20 12.05 -6.88
C LEU A 106 13.17 11.11 -7.52
N LEU A 107 11.95 11.60 -7.74
CA LEU A 107 10.83 10.75 -8.22
C LEU A 107 11.04 10.29 -9.67
N VAL A 108 11.54 11.17 -10.54
CA VAL A 108 11.70 10.83 -11.97
C VAL A 108 12.80 9.78 -12.19
N PRO A 109 14.04 9.93 -11.67
CA PRO A 109 15.05 8.88 -11.81
C PRO A 109 14.66 7.56 -11.14
N ALA A 110 14.00 7.60 -9.96
CA ALA A 110 13.52 6.38 -9.31
C ALA A 110 12.48 5.64 -10.15
N ALA A 111 11.55 6.38 -10.77
CA ALA A 111 10.55 5.80 -11.68
C ALA A 111 11.21 5.19 -12.93
N GLU A 112 12.21 5.86 -13.51
CA GLU A 112 12.96 5.34 -14.64
C GLU A 112 13.71 4.05 -14.30
N MET A 113 14.34 3.98 -13.12
CA MET A 113 14.99 2.75 -12.64
C MET A 113 13.99 1.61 -12.46
N VAL A 114 12.83 1.87 -11.83
CA VAL A 114 11.78 0.86 -11.69
C VAL A 114 11.31 0.36 -13.05
N ALA A 115 11.10 1.26 -14.03
CA ALA A 115 10.65 0.88 -15.37
C ALA A 115 11.68 0.03 -16.13
N LYS A 116 12.99 0.23 -15.89
CA LYS A 116 14.06 -0.50 -16.56
C LYS A 116 14.41 -1.83 -15.90
N GLU A 117 14.33 -1.89 -14.57
CA GLU A 117 14.87 -3.01 -13.79
C GLU A 117 13.78 -3.99 -13.31
N LEU A 118 12.50 -3.59 -13.32
CA LEU A 118 11.42 -4.38 -12.75
C LEU A 118 10.30 -4.63 -13.76
N GLU A 119 9.72 -5.83 -13.67
CA GLU A 119 8.48 -6.17 -14.37
C GLU A 119 7.28 -5.70 -13.54
N VAL A 120 6.77 -4.51 -13.85
CA VAL A 120 5.63 -3.90 -13.16
C VAL A 120 4.52 -3.53 -14.15
N ASP A 121 3.27 -3.58 -13.69
CA ASP A 121 2.13 -3.17 -14.50
C ASP A 121 1.83 -1.67 -14.34
N PHE A 122 2.17 -1.08 -13.18
CA PHE A 122 2.03 0.36 -12.93
C PHE A 122 3.03 0.84 -11.87
N VAL A 123 3.27 2.15 -11.84
CA VAL A 123 4.02 2.81 -10.75
C VAL A 123 3.10 3.79 -10.05
N ASP A 124 3.03 3.70 -8.72
CA ASP A 124 2.19 4.54 -7.88
C ASP A 124 3.01 5.57 -7.09
N VAL A 125 2.52 6.80 -7.01
CA VAL A 125 3.14 7.85 -6.19
C VAL A 125 2.41 7.99 -4.87
N ASN A 126 3.15 7.83 -3.77
CA ASN A 126 2.60 8.03 -2.45
C ASN A 126 2.47 9.52 -2.13
N CYS A 127 1.23 10.02 -2.06
CA CYS A 127 0.86 11.35 -1.59
C CYS A 127 -0.04 11.29 -0.34
N GLY A 128 0.01 10.18 0.41
CA GLY A 128 -0.89 9.94 1.54
C GLY A 128 -0.22 9.50 2.85
N CYS A 129 1.06 9.13 2.85
CA CYS A 129 1.75 8.67 4.04
C CYS A 129 1.74 9.77 5.13
N PRO A 130 1.17 9.48 6.33
CA PRO A 130 1.06 10.48 7.39
C PRO A 130 2.28 10.53 8.32
N LEU A 131 3.23 9.60 8.18
CA LEU A 131 4.38 9.46 9.07
C LEU A 131 5.24 10.71 9.08
N ASP A 132 5.61 11.17 10.28
CA ASP A 132 6.39 12.40 10.46
C ASP A 132 7.76 12.32 9.79
N LEU A 133 8.38 11.15 9.78
CA LEU A 133 9.66 10.92 9.10
C LEU A 133 9.59 11.18 7.59
N VAL A 134 8.51 10.74 6.94
CA VAL A 134 8.28 10.94 5.50
C VAL A 134 7.84 12.38 5.23
N PHE A 135 6.94 12.91 6.06
CA PHE A 135 6.40 14.26 5.93
C PHE A 135 7.47 15.34 6.09
N LYS A 136 8.35 15.23 7.10
CA LYS A 136 9.46 16.18 7.33
C LYS A 136 10.45 16.22 6.16
N LYS A 137 10.59 15.12 5.39
CA LYS A 137 11.37 15.08 4.16
C LYS A 137 10.64 15.74 2.97
N GLY A 138 9.42 16.26 3.15
CA GLY A 138 8.59 16.85 2.09
C GLY A 138 7.95 15.85 1.14
N ALA A 139 7.89 14.56 1.54
CA ALA A 139 7.30 13.46 0.77
C ALA A 139 5.95 13.02 1.34
N GLY A 140 5.29 12.07 0.69
CA GLY A 140 4.00 11.56 1.12
C GLY A 140 2.94 12.67 1.16
N ALA A 141 2.19 12.77 2.26
CA ALA A 141 1.12 13.76 2.40
C ALA A 141 1.60 15.22 2.30
N ALA A 142 2.90 15.52 2.47
CA ALA A 142 3.44 16.87 2.32
C ALA A 142 3.26 17.43 0.90
N LEU A 143 3.22 16.57 -0.12
CA LEU A 143 3.02 16.98 -1.51
C LEU A 143 1.63 17.57 -1.77
N LEU A 144 0.64 17.28 -0.92
CA LEU A 144 -0.73 17.80 -1.04
C LEU A 144 -0.81 19.32 -0.90
N ASP A 145 0.12 19.96 -0.19
CA ASP A 145 0.23 21.41 -0.08
C ASP A 145 1.09 22.04 -1.19
N HIS A 146 1.69 21.22 -2.06
CA HIS A 146 2.62 21.65 -3.11
C HIS A 146 2.22 21.14 -4.50
N ALA A 147 0.98 21.42 -4.94
CA ALA A 147 0.39 20.92 -6.18
C ALA A 147 1.27 21.15 -7.44
N ALA A 148 1.93 22.30 -7.55
CA ALA A 148 2.81 22.60 -8.69
C ALA A 148 4.07 21.69 -8.69
N LYS A 149 4.63 21.39 -7.52
CA LYS A 149 5.75 20.44 -7.39
C LYS A 149 5.31 19.03 -7.72
N LEU A 150 4.14 18.62 -7.20
CA LEU A 150 3.54 17.32 -7.51
C LEU A 150 3.32 17.18 -9.02
N GLY A 151 2.69 18.15 -9.68
CA GLY A 151 2.43 18.13 -11.11
C GLY A 151 3.71 17.97 -11.92
N ARG A 152 4.78 18.74 -11.63
CA ARG A 152 6.07 18.59 -12.32
C ARG A 152 6.66 17.18 -12.13
N SER A 153 6.52 16.60 -10.92
CA SER A 153 6.99 15.24 -10.67
C SER A 153 6.22 14.22 -11.50
N LEU A 154 4.88 14.32 -11.51
CA LEU A 154 4.01 13.37 -12.22
C LEU A 154 4.22 13.44 -13.75
N VAL A 155 4.31 14.65 -14.31
CA VAL A 155 4.61 14.82 -15.75
C VAL A 155 5.96 14.20 -16.10
N GLY A 156 7.00 14.46 -15.32
CA GLY A 156 8.33 13.86 -15.54
C GLY A 156 8.32 12.34 -15.41
N MET A 157 7.67 11.81 -14.39
CA MET A 157 7.54 10.36 -14.18
C MET A 157 6.75 9.71 -15.33
N SER A 158 5.62 10.29 -15.73
CA SER A 158 4.83 9.74 -16.82
C SER A 158 5.63 9.62 -18.13
N LYS A 159 6.53 10.55 -18.39
CA LYS A 159 7.40 10.51 -19.59
C LYS A 159 8.43 9.38 -19.52
N VAL A 160 9.14 9.23 -18.42
CA VAL A 160 10.20 8.20 -18.27
C VAL A 160 9.67 6.79 -18.13
N LEU A 161 8.41 6.63 -17.72
CA LEU A 161 7.74 5.33 -17.59
C LEU A 161 7.34 4.69 -18.92
N GLY A 162 7.45 5.40 -20.05
CA GLY A 162 7.06 4.87 -21.36
C GLY A 162 5.62 4.35 -21.36
N GLU A 163 5.43 3.07 -21.65
CA GLU A 163 4.11 2.41 -21.68
C GLU A 163 3.51 2.14 -20.28
N ILE A 164 4.31 2.17 -19.22
CA ILE A 164 3.86 1.85 -17.86
C ILE A 164 2.95 2.98 -17.35
N PRO A 165 1.71 2.68 -16.93
CA PRO A 165 0.82 3.65 -16.32
C PRO A 165 1.35 4.20 -15.01
N LEU A 166 1.14 5.51 -14.80
CA LEU A 166 1.41 6.18 -13.54
C LEU A 166 0.11 6.31 -12.74
N THR A 167 0.15 5.99 -11.45
CA THR A 167 -0.97 6.20 -10.53
C THR A 167 -0.56 7.06 -9.34
N VAL A 168 -1.53 7.59 -8.61
CA VAL A 168 -1.28 8.42 -7.42
C VAL A 168 -2.23 8.06 -6.30
N LYS A 169 -1.70 7.80 -5.11
CA LYS A 169 -2.50 7.59 -3.90
C LYS A 169 -2.47 8.81 -3.00
N LEU A 170 -3.64 9.40 -2.77
CA LEU A 170 -3.83 10.67 -2.07
C LEU A 170 -4.57 10.51 -0.73
N ARG A 171 -4.46 11.53 0.12
CA ARG A 171 -5.41 11.85 1.20
C ARG A 171 -6.18 13.13 0.86
N MET A 172 -7.24 13.44 1.63
CA MET A 172 -8.08 14.65 1.42
C MET A 172 -7.27 15.96 1.49
N GLY A 173 -6.23 15.98 2.31
CA GLY A 173 -5.35 17.12 2.55
C GLY A 173 -4.43 16.86 3.74
N VAL A 174 -3.62 17.85 4.12
CA VAL A 174 -2.74 17.78 5.29
C VAL A 174 -3.52 18.05 6.57
N ALA A 175 -4.24 19.18 6.63
CA ALA A 175 -5.06 19.59 7.78
C ALA A 175 -6.56 19.31 7.52
N GLU A 176 -7.32 19.11 8.59
CA GLU A 176 -8.78 18.92 8.49
C GLU A 176 -9.50 20.18 7.97
N THR A 177 -8.97 21.36 8.31
CA THR A 177 -9.51 22.65 7.89
C THR A 177 -9.09 23.06 6.48
N LYS A 178 -8.13 22.35 5.86
CA LYS A 178 -7.59 22.68 4.53
C LYS A 178 -7.49 21.41 3.67
N LEU A 179 -8.61 21.04 3.08
CA LEU A 179 -8.68 19.95 2.12
C LEU A 179 -8.22 20.42 0.73
N THR A 180 -7.41 19.62 0.05
CA THR A 180 -6.79 20.01 -1.23
C THR A 180 -7.04 19.01 -2.35
N ALA A 181 -7.47 17.77 -2.05
CA ALA A 181 -7.62 16.73 -3.07
C ALA A 181 -8.62 17.10 -4.18
N HIS A 182 -9.74 17.78 -3.86
CA HIS A 182 -10.72 18.24 -4.85
C HIS A 182 -10.15 19.26 -5.87
N LYS A 183 -9.00 19.89 -5.56
CA LYS A 183 -8.26 20.81 -6.46
C LYS A 183 -7.15 20.09 -7.24
N ILE A 184 -6.65 18.97 -6.72
CA ILE A 184 -5.57 18.20 -7.30
C ILE A 184 -6.11 17.16 -8.30
N ILE A 185 -7.13 16.40 -7.90
CA ILE A 185 -7.67 15.27 -8.66
C ILE A 185 -8.11 15.67 -10.08
N PRO A 186 -8.81 16.79 -10.32
CA PRO A 186 -9.18 17.19 -11.68
C PRO A 186 -7.99 17.46 -12.61
N ARG A 187 -6.82 17.74 -12.05
CA ARG A 187 -5.58 18.02 -12.81
C ARG A 187 -4.74 16.77 -13.09
N LEU A 188 -5.06 15.64 -12.47
CA LEU A 188 -4.26 14.41 -12.62
C LEU A 188 -4.20 13.90 -14.07
N PRO A 189 -5.31 13.91 -14.84
CA PRO A 189 -5.26 13.51 -16.23
C PRO A 189 -4.25 14.33 -17.03
N SER A 190 -4.27 15.66 -16.94
CA SER A 190 -3.32 16.52 -17.64
C SER A 190 -1.86 16.34 -17.22
N TRP A 191 -1.63 15.73 -16.05
CA TRP A 191 -0.28 15.38 -15.58
C TRP A 191 0.15 13.94 -15.96
N GLY A 192 -0.65 13.24 -16.76
CA GLY A 192 -0.33 11.90 -17.27
C GLY A 192 -0.60 10.76 -16.29
N VAL A 193 -1.46 10.98 -15.31
CA VAL A 193 -1.90 9.94 -14.37
C VAL A 193 -2.99 9.11 -15.02
N GLY A 194 -2.87 7.78 -14.94
CA GLY A 194 -3.81 6.82 -15.52
C GLY A 194 -4.87 6.29 -14.55
N ALA A 195 -4.66 6.39 -13.25
CA ALA A 195 -5.64 6.06 -12.21
C ALA A 195 -5.25 6.73 -10.87
N THR A 196 -6.20 6.93 -9.97
CA THR A 196 -5.92 7.52 -8.66
C THR A 196 -6.68 6.84 -7.54
N THR A 197 -6.13 6.90 -6.31
CA THR A 197 -6.80 6.43 -5.09
C THR A 197 -6.90 7.56 -4.08
N LEU A 198 -8.09 7.81 -3.55
CA LEU A 198 -8.33 8.82 -2.52
C LEU A 198 -8.71 8.18 -1.19
N HIS A 199 -7.89 8.37 -0.17
CA HIS A 199 -8.23 8.00 1.20
C HIS A 199 -9.06 9.13 1.86
N GLY A 200 -10.27 8.80 2.30
CA GLY A 200 -11.24 9.73 2.89
C GLY A 200 -10.85 10.28 4.27
N ARG A 201 -9.57 10.56 4.49
CA ARG A 201 -9.03 11.20 5.70
C ARG A 201 -7.92 12.19 5.36
N SER A 202 -7.77 13.24 6.18
CA SER A 202 -6.59 14.10 6.15
C SER A 202 -5.38 13.42 6.79
N ARG A 203 -4.17 13.96 6.59
CA ARG A 203 -2.98 13.50 7.32
C ARG A 203 -3.16 13.64 8.83
N GLN A 204 -3.71 14.76 9.27
CA GLN A 204 -3.91 15.09 10.69
C GLN A 204 -4.84 14.09 11.39
N GLN A 205 -5.91 13.64 10.72
CA GLN A 205 -6.84 12.64 11.26
C GLN A 205 -6.18 11.27 11.46
N ARG A 206 -5.14 10.96 10.70
CA ARG A 206 -4.56 9.59 10.68
C ARG A 206 -5.67 8.53 10.56
N TYR A 207 -6.16 8.00 11.68
CA TYR A 207 -7.23 6.99 11.76
C TYR A 207 -8.25 7.30 12.89
N SER A 208 -8.21 8.49 13.49
CA SER A 208 -9.03 8.86 14.64
C SER A 208 -10.50 9.09 14.31
N LYS A 209 -10.81 9.45 13.05
CA LYS A 209 -12.18 9.66 12.56
C LYS A 209 -12.53 8.64 11.48
N ARG A 210 -13.80 8.53 11.12
CA ARG A 210 -14.25 7.76 9.95
C ARG A 210 -13.72 8.36 8.67
N ALA A 211 -13.57 7.52 7.62
CA ALA A 211 -13.32 8.02 6.28
C ALA A 211 -14.53 8.80 5.77
N ASP A 212 -14.27 9.94 5.15
CA ASP A 212 -15.31 10.80 4.58
C ASP A 212 -15.58 10.42 3.12
N TRP A 213 -16.53 9.52 2.94
CA TRP A 213 -16.95 9.05 1.62
C TRP A 213 -17.76 10.10 0.84
N ASN A 214 -18.41 11.05 1.52
CA ASN A 214 -19.07 12.20 0.86
C ASN A 214 -18.05 13.12 0.19
N TYR A 215 -16.90 13.32 0.85
CA TYR A 215 -15.81 14.09 0.24
C TYR A 215 -15.18 13.33 -0.94
N ILE A 216 -15.04 12.01 -0.86
CA ILE A 216 -14.61 11.17 -1.99
C ILE A 216 -15.57 11.36 -3.16
N SER A 217 -16.89 11.27 -2.94
CA SER A 217 -17.92 11.50 -3.96
C SER A 217 -17.80 12.90 -4.59
N THR A 218 -17.52 13.90 -3.78
CA THR A 218 -17.28 15.27 -4.29
C THR A 218 -16.07 15.32 -5.24
N CYS A 219 -14.98 14.63 -4.89
CA CYS A 219 -13.79 14.56 -5.75
C CYS A 219 -14.08 13.81 -7.06
N VAL A 220 -14.87 12.73 -7.03
CA VAL A 220 -15.30 12.00 -8.23
C VAL A 220 -16.09 12.93 -9.17
N ARG A 221 -17.06 13.66 -8.63
CA ARG A 221 -17.85 14.61 -9.46
C ARG A 221 -16.98 15.72 -10.03
N THR A 222 -16.01 16.23 -9.27
CA THR A 222 -15.10 17.29 -9.73
C THR A 222 -14.19 16.80 -10.85
N LEU A 223 -13.71 15.54 -10.77
CA LEU A 223 -12.93 14.93 -11.85
C LEU A 223 -13.75 14.78 -13.12
N ARG A 224 -14.96 14.21 -13.03
CA ARG A 224 -15.84 14.00 -14.19
C ARG A 224 -16.18 15.33 -14.87
N LYS A 225 -16.54 16.33 -14.07
CA LYS A 225 -16.81 17.68 -14.60
C LYS A 225 -15.62 18.27 -15.37
N ALA A 226 -14.40 18.13 -14.84
CA ALA A 226 -13.20 18.66 -15.49
C ALA A 226 -12.91 17.98 -16.82
N VAL A 227 -13.18 16.66 -16.93
CA VAL A 227 -13.03 15.91 -18.20
C VAL A 227 -14.13 16.29 -19.18
N ASP A 228 -15.36 16.54 -18.73
CA ASP A 228 -16.46 17.02 -19.62
C ASP A 228 -16.15 18.40 -20.19
N GLU A 229 -15.44 19.26 -19.42
CA GLU A 229 -15.01 20.59 -19.86
C GLU A 229 -13.78 20.55 -20.79
N GLU A 230 -12.94 19.51 -20.71
CA GLU A 230 -11.75 19.28 -21.54
C GLU A 230 -11.78 17.89 -22.18
N PRO A 231 -12.52 17.69 -23.30
CA PRO A 231 -12.75 16.35 -23.91
C PRO A 231 -11.49 15.63 -24.39
N ASP A 232 -10.38 16.33 -24.57
CA ASP A 232 -9.09 15.73 -24.93
C ASP A 232 -8.42 15.00 -23.76
N LEU A 233 -8.89 15.21 -22.52
CA LEU A 233 -8.38 14.52 -21.33
C LEU A 233 -9.09 13.18 -21.14
N PRO A 234 -8.35 12.12 -20.80
CA PRO A 234 -8.99 10.83 -20.48
C PRO A 234 -9.72 10.88 -19.15
N LEU A 235 -10.87 10.23 -19.09
CA LEU A 235 -11.51 9.92 -17.83
C LEU A 235 -10.73 8.78 -17.13
N ILE A 236 -9.99 9.13 -16.09
CA ILE A 236 -9.20 8.15 -15.31
C ILE A 236 -10.04 7.52 -14.21
N PRO A 237 -9.83 6.23 -13.89
CA PRO A 237 -10.46 5.57 -12.75
C PRO A 237 -10.03 6.20 -11.43
N ILE A 238 -11.00 6.28 -10.49
CA ILE A 238 -10.77 6.73 -9.13
C ILE A 238 -11.21 5.66 -8.14
N PHE A 239 -10.29 5.21 -7.27
CA PHE A 239 -10.56 4.29 -6.18
C PHE A 239 -10.81 5.08 -4.89
N GLY A 240 -11.86 4.70 -4.16
CA GLY A 240 -12.06 5.13 -2.78
C GLY A 240 -11.23 4.27 -1.82
N ASN A 241 -10.88 4.83 -0.66
CA ASN A 241 -10.15 4.09 0.36
C ASN A 241 -10.52 4.58 1.77
N GLY A 242 -10.74 3.65 2.67
CA GLY A 242 -10.96 3.88 4.09
C GLY A 242 -12.18 3.14 4.62
N ASP A 243 -12.00 2.48 5.76
CA ASP A 243 -13.03 1.79 6.56
C ASP A 243 -13.86 0.73 5.82
N CYS A 244 -13.32 0.06 4.83
CA CYS A 244 -13.92 -1.10 4.20
C CYS A 244 -13.47 -2.37 4.95
N TYR A 245 -14.39 -3.00 5.74
CA TYR A 245 -14.12 -4.19 6.55
C TYR A 245 -15.04 -5.37 6.21
N ASP A 246 -16.07 -5.18 5.42
CA ASP A 246 -16.91 -6.24 4.91
C ASP A 246 -17.40 -5.96 3.47
N PHE A 247 -18.10 -6.94 2.88
CA PHE A 247 -18.56 -6.81 1.50
C PHE A 247 -19.71 -5.80 1.35
N ARG A 248 -20.53 -5.56 2.41
CA ARG A 248 -21.63 -4.58 2.38
C ARG A 248 -21.08 -3.18 2.30
N GLU A 249 -20.14 -2.85 3.19
CA GLU A 249 -19.41 -1.55 3.15
C GLU A 249 -18.76 -1.33 1.79
N TYR A 250 -18.19 -2.38 1.17
CA TYR A 250 -17.60 -2.28 -0.16
C TYR A 250 -18.60 -1.78 -1.21
N TYR A 251 -19.77 -2.41 -1.28
CA TYR A 251 -20.79 -2.06 -2.28
C TYR A 251 -21.54 -0.78 -1.95
N GLU A 252 -21.83 -0.50 -0.68
CA GLU A 252 -22.41 0.75 -0.22
C GLU A 252 -21.50 1.96 -0.54
N ASP A 253 -20.22 1.84 -0.25
CA ASP A 253 -19.23 2.89 -0.54
C ASP A 253 -19.07 3.12 -2.05
N LEU A 254 -19.08 2.05 -2.86
CA LEU A 254 -19.04 2.11 -4.31
C LEU A 254 -20.23 2.89 -4.88
N GLU A 255 -21.45 2.52 -4.48
CA GLU A 255 -22.69 3.11 -4.94
C GLU A 255 -22.81 4.58 -4.49
N MET A 256 -22.57 4.85 -3.21
CA MET A 256 -22.71 6.18 -2.62
C MET A 256 -21.73 7.18 -3.21
N SER A 257 -20.48 6.78 -3.41
CA SER A 257 -19.43 7.71 -3.84
C SER A 257 -19.26 7.80 -5.35
N GLY A 258 -19.68 6.77 -6.08
CA GLY A 258 -19.52 6.67 -7.53
C GLY A 258 -18.09 6.43 -7.99
N VAL A 259 -17.22 5.91 -7.13
CA VAL A 259 -15.86 5.48 -7.48
C VAL A 259 -15.87 4.25 -8.39
N ASP A 260 -14.79 4.00 -9.10
CA ASP A 260 -14.63 2.85 -9.99
C ASP A 260 -14.21 1.56 -9.26
N GLY A 261 -13.89 1.66 -7.96
CA GLY A 261 -13.54 0.56 -7.10
C GLY A 261 -13.14 1.04 -5.70
N VAL A 262 -13.01 0.11 -4.76
CA VAL A 262 -12.56 0.39 -3.39
C VAL A 262 -11.25 -0.32 -3.12
N MET A 263 -10.23 0.46 -2.69
CA MET A 263 -8.95 -0.08 -2.25
C MET A 263 -9.06 -0.53 -0.81
N ILE A 264 -8.77 -1.81 -0.55
CA ILE A 264 -8.92 -2.45 0.75
C ILE A 264 -7.56 -2.47 1.47
N ALA A 265 -7.55 -1.98 2.71
CA ALA A 265 -6.34 -1.91 3.53
C ALA A 265 -6.47 -2.78 4.80
N ARG A 266 -6.85 -2.18 5.93
CA ARG A 266 -6.94 -2.83 7.23
C ARG A 266 -8.01 -3.92 7.31
N GLY A 267 -9.06 -3.82 6.48
CA GLY A 267 -10.03 -4.90 6.35
C GLY A 267 -9.38 -6.21 5.91
N ALA A 268 -8.46 -6.16 4.95
CA ALA A 268 -7.71 -7.33 4.53
C ALA A 268 -6.73 -7.84 5.61
N LEU A 269 -6.17 -6.96 6.46
CA LEU A 269 -5.32 -7.40 7.57
C LEU A 269 -6.11 -8.19 8.63
N THR A 270 -7.34 -7.79 8.89
CA THR A 270 -8.22 -8.49 9.83
C THR A 270 -8.80 -9.76 9.20
N LYS A 271 -9.22 -9.69 7.94
CA LYS A 271 -9.82 -10.78 7.16
C LYS A 271 -9.18 -10.87 5.77
N PRO A 272 -8.08 -11.59 5.56
CA PRO A 272 -7.50 -11.73 4.22
C PRO A 272 -8.48 -12.28 3.18
N TRP A 273 -9.50 -13.03 3.60
CA TRP A 273 -10.58 -13.58 2.78
C TRP A 273 -11.69 -12.57 2.42
N ILE A 274 -11.58 -11.30 2.83
CA ILE A 274 -12.53 -10.24 2.46
C ILE A 274 -12.72 -10.13 0.94
N PHE A 275 -11.67 -10.42 0.16
CA PHE A 275 -11.74 -10.41 -1.31
C PHE A 275 -12.67 -11.51 -1.83
N THR A 276 -12.68 -12.69 -1.21
CA THR A 276 -13.62 -13.77 -1.52
C THR A 276 -15.05 -13.35 -1.15
N GLU A 277 -15.25 -12.80 0.07
CA GLU A 277 -16.57 -12.33 0.52
C GLU A 277 -17.18 -11.29 -0.41
N ILE A 278 -16.34 -10.34 -0.90
CA ILE A 278 -16.82 -9.31 -1.84
C ILE A 278 -17.22 -9.94 -3.18
N LYS A 279 -16.40 -10.83 -3.74
CA LYS A 279 -16.71 -11.50 -5.02
C LYS A 279 -17.97 -12.36 -4.94
N GLU A 280 -18.18 -13.02 -3.82
CA GLU A 280 -19.33 -13.91 -3.59
C GLU A 280 -20.53 -13.19 -2.99
N ARG A 281 -20.39 -11.94 -2.58
CA ARG A 281 -21.42 -11.10 -1.92
C ARG A 281 -22.05 -11.77 -0.70
N ARG A 282 -21.21 -12.44 0.08
CA ARG A 282 -21.65 -13.14 1.31
C ARG A 282 -20.62 -13.05 2.41
N ASP A 283 -21.07 -13.19 3.66
CA ASP A 283 -20.17 -13.48 4.75
C ASP A 283 -19.65 -14.93 4.62
N TRP A 284 -18.36 -15.10 4.81
CA TRP A 284 -17.77 -16.42 4.93
C TRP A 284 -17.66 -16.76 6.43
N ASP A 285 -18.54 -17.66 6.92
CA ASP A 285 -18.39 -18.19 8.27
C ASP A 285 -17.23 -19.17 8.35
N ILE A 286 -16.04 -18.60 8.19
CA ILE A 286 -14.78 -19.34 8.15
C ILE A 286 -14.52 -20.02 9.49
N SER A 287 -14.22 -21.32 9.46
CA SER A 287 -13.85 -22.09 10.63
C SER A 287 -12.46 -21.72 11.16
N SER A 288 -12.23 -22.03 12.44
CA SER A 288 -10.90 -21.91 13.05
C SER A 288 -9.83 -22.69 12.26
N ARG A 289 -10.18 -23.86 11.74
CA ARG A 289 -9.28 -24.71 10.94
C ARG A 289 -8.91 -24.05 9.62
N GLU A 290 -9.89 -23.56 8.86
CA GLU A 290 -9.64 -22.84 7.60
C GLU A 290 -8.79 -21.59 7.82
N ARG A 291 -9.01 -20.86 8.94
CA ARG A 291 -8.15 -19.73 9.33
C ARG A 291 -6.72 -20.17 9.60
N LEU A 292 -6.55 -21.28 10.32
CA LEU A 292 -5.23 -21.86 10.58
C LEU A 292 -4.52 -22.27 9.29
N ASP A 293 -5.24 -22.86 8.34
CA ASP A 293 -4.69 -23.25 7.02
C ASP A 293 -4.22 -22.02 6.23
N GLN A 294 -4.92 -20.88 6.31
CA GLN A 294 -4.45 -19.63 5.70
C GLN A 294 -3.18 -19.10 6.36
N ILE A 295 -3.05 -19.23 7.69
CA ILE A 295 -1.84 -18.85 8.42
C ILE A 295 -0.67 -19.78 8.02
N GLY A 296 -0.94 -21.08 7.88
CA GLY A 296 0.02 -22.06 7.37
C GLY A 296 0.49 -21.73 5.95
N LYS A 297 -0.44 -21.34 5.08
CA LYS A 297 -0.12 -20.87 3.72
C LYS A 297 0.77 -19.61 3.75
N LEU A 298 0.49 -18.65 4.62
CA LEU A 298 1.33 -17.47 4.80
C LEU A 298 2.74 -17.84 5.27
N ALA A 299 2.85 -18.78 6.21
CA ALA A 299 4.14 -19.29 6.68
C ALA A 299 4.93 -19.98 5.55
N SER A 300 4.28 -20.83 4.75
CA SER A 300 4.89 -21.47 3.57
C SER A 300 5.42 -20.43 2.57
N PHE A 301 4.61 -19.43 2.22
CA PHE A 301 5.04 -18.34 1.33
C PHE A 301 6.18 -17.52 1.92
N GLY A 302 6.23 -17.39 3.25
CA GLY A 302 7.34 -16.73 3.94
C GLY A 302 8.64 -17.52 3.82
N LEU A 303 8.60 -18.84 4.03
CA LEU A 303 9.77 -19.73 3.88
C LEU A 303 10.28 -19.74 2.43
N GLU A 304 9.40 -19.76 1.44
CA GLU A 304 9.77 -19.64 0.04
C GLU A 304 10.47 -18.30 -0.28
N HIS A 305 10.07 -17.23 0.39
CA HIS A 305 10.57 -15.87 0.12
C HIS A 305 11.85 -15.53 0.89
N TRP A 306 11.92 -15.87 2.19
CA TRP A 306 13.04 -15.51 3.07
C TRP A 306 14.00 -16.66 3.33
N GLY A 307 13.67 -17.89 2.89
CA GLY A 307 14.46 -19.08 3.11
C GLY A 307 14.00 -19.91 4.32
N SER A 308 14.50 -21.14 4.40
CA SER A 308 14.21 -22.11 5.46
C SER A 308 15.36 -22.28 6.47
N ASP A 309 16.40 -21.44 6.37
CA ASP A 309 17.44 -21.35 7.39
C ASP A 309 16.94 -20.64 8.65
N THR A 310 17.73 -20.59 9.69
CA THR A 310 17.35 -19.97 10.97
C THR A 310 16.89 -18.52 10.81
N GLN A 311 17.54 -17.75 9.94
CA GLN A 311 17.18 -16.34 9.70
C GLN A 311 15.86 -16.23 8.95
N GLY A 312 15.67 -17.02 7.89
CA GLY A 312 14.44 -17.05 7.10
C GLY A 312 13.23 -17.52 7.92
N VAL A 313 13.39 -18.56 8.73
CA VAL A 313 12.36 -19.04 9.66
C VAL A 313 11.97 -17.97 10.67
N ASN A 314 12.94 -17.30 11.30
CA ASN A 314 12.66 -16.24 12.27
C ASN A 314 12.03 -15.00 11.63
N THR A 315 12.41 -14.67 10.40
CA THR A 315 11.78 -13.59 9.61
C THR A 315 10.34 -13.96 9.27
N THR A 316 10.09 -15.17 8.80
CA THR A 316 8.75 -15.68 8.54
C THR A 316 7.89 -15.66 9.79
N ARG A 317 8.39 -16.17 10.92
CA ARG A 317 7.72 -16.14 12.22
C ARG A 317 7.29 -14.75 12.61
N ARG A 318 8.22 -13.79 12.50
CA ARG A 318 7.92 -12.39 12.80
C ARG A 318 6.74 -11.87 11.98
N PHE A 319 6.71 -12.09 10.66
CA PHE A 319 5.63 -11.60 9.82
C PHE A 319 4.32 -12.36 9.98
N VAL A 320 4.36 -13.65 10.35
CA VAL A 320 3.16 -14.40 10.76
C VAL A 320 2.59 -13.81 12.06
N CYS A 321 3.42 -13.51 13.05
CA CYS A 321 2.97 -12.86 14.29
C CYS A 321 2.45 -11.43 14.05
N GLU A 322 3.07 -10.64 13.15
CA GLU A 322 2.53 -9.32 12.75
C GLU A 322 1.13 -9.45 12.12
N ALA A 323 0.90 -10.45 11.27
CA ALA A 323 -0.42 -10.71 10.68
C ALA A 323 -1.45 -11.13 11.74
N LEU A 324 -1.08 -12.01 12.66
CA LEU A 324 -1.92 -12.43 13.79
C LEU A 324 -2.30 -11.25 14.68
N GLY A 325 -1.39 -10.27 14.85
CA GLY A 325 -1.64 -9.02 15.56
C GLY A 325 -2.76 -8.15 14.96
N PHE A 326 -3.24 -8.47 13.76
CA PHE A 326 -4.45 -7.89 13.18
C PHE A 326 -5.61 -8.90 13.14
N GLN A 327 -5.33 -10.16 12.80
CA GLN A 327 -6.35 -11.19 12.58
C GLN A 327 -7.09 -11.62 13.86
N TYR A 328 -6.50 -11.43 15.06
CA TYR A 328 -7.20 -11.70 16.32
C TYR A 328 -8.46 -10.84 16.51
N ARG A 329 -8.56 -9.73 15.76
CA ARG A 329 -9.74 -8.83 15.78
C ARG A 329 -10.94 -9.37 15.03
N TYR A 330 -10.76 -10.44 14.28
CA TYR A 330 -11.88 -11.09 13.61
C TYR A 330 -12.82 -11.73 14.64
N VAL A 331 -14.08 -11.43 14.50
CA VAL A 331 -15.17 -12.04 15.28
C VAL A 331 -15.97 -12.95 14.37
N PRO A 332 -16.20 -14.22 14.74
CA PRO A 332 -16.97 -15.17 13.94
C PRO A 332 -18.37 -14.68 13.63
N VAL A 333 -18.89 -15.06 12.47
CA VAL A 333 -20.23 -14.70 12.01
C VAL A 333 -21.28 -15.20 13.01
N GLY A 334 -22.24 -14.34 13.34
CA GLY A 334 -23.33 -14.66 14.26
C GLY A 334 -22.99 -14.62 15.74
N LEU A 335 -21.72 -14.37 16.12
CA LEU A 335 -21.33 -14.26 17.52
C LEU A 335 -21.69 -12.90 18.14
N LEU A 336 -21.62 -11.84 17.36
CA LEU A 336 -22.02 -10.48 17.75
C LEU A 336 -23.00 -9.92 16.72
N GLU A 337 -24.03 -9.19 17.19
CA GLU A 337 -24.98 -8.50 16.32
C GLU A 337 -24.30 -7.40 15.49
N ARG A 338 -23.29 -6.77 16.07
CA ARG A 338 -22.50 -5.73 15.42
C ARG A 338 -21.03 -6.07 15.54
N LEU A 339 -20.39 -6.25 14.38
CA LEU A 339 -18.96 -6.55 14.34
C LEU A 339 -18.13 -5.28 14.61
N PRO A 340 -16.99 -5.40 15.32
CA PRO A 340 -15.98 -4.35 15.38
C PRO A 340 -15.42 -4.10 13.96
N ALA A 341 -15.75 -2.94 13.40
CA ALA A 341 -15.39 -2.61 12.02
C ALA A 341 -14.10 -1.79 11.90
N ARG A 342 -13.52 -1.36 13.03
CA ARG A 342 -12.38 -0.45 13.00
C ARG A 342 -11.20 -0.99 13.79
N ILE A 343 -10.01 -0.54 13.43
CA ILE A 343 -8.79 -0.92 14.13
C ILE A 343 -8.77 -0.45 15.60
N ASN A 344 -9.51 0.63 15.90
CA ASN A 344 -9.65 1.16 17.27
C ASN A 344 -10.76 0.45 18.05
N ASP A 345 -11.65 -0.27 17.37
CA ASP A 345 -12.70 -1.04 18.00
C ASP A 345 -12.09 -2.39 18.37
N ARG A 346 -11.88 -2.62 19.66
CA ARG A 346 -11.40 -3.91 20.15
C ARG A 346 -12.58 -4.88 20.22
N PRO A 347 -12.42 -6.13 19.74
CA PRO A 347 -13.45 -7.12 19.95
C PRO A 347 -13.64 -7.35 21.45
N TYR A 348 -14.90 -7.56 21.86
CA TYR A 348 -15.16 -8.03 23.20
C TYR A 348 -14.53 -9.41 23.38
N PRO A 349 -13.97 -9.73 24.57
CA PRO A 349 -13.52 -11.09 24.86
C PRO A 349 -14.67 -12.06 24.66
N PHE A 350 -14.42 -13.11 23.88
CA PHE A 350 -15.40 -14.17 23.65
C PHE A 350 -14.71 -15.54 23.73
N LYS A 351 -15.51 -16.55 24.08
CA LYS A 351 -15.07 -17.93 23.93
C LYS A 351 -15.47 -18.40 22.53
N GLY A 352 -14.50 -18.87 21.76
CA GLY A 352 -14.73 -19.42 20.44
C GLY A 352 -15.55 -20.72 20.47
N ARG A 353 -15.99 -21.17 19.31
CA ARG A 353 -16.73 -22.43 19.12
C ARG A 353 -15.89 -23.66 19.50
N ASP A 354 -14.56 -23.51 19.42
CA ASP A 354 -13.57 -24.48 19.83
C ASP A 354 -12.33 -23.80 20.46
N GLU A 355 -11.38 -24.61 20.99
CA GLU A 355 -10.15 -24.09 21.61
C GLU A 355 -9.26 -23.33 20.65
N LEU A 356 -9.17 -23.79 19.39
CA LEU A 356 -8.39 -23.13 18.36
C LEU A 356 -8.96 -21.75 18.01
N GLU A 357 -10.29 -21.63 17.89
CA GLU A 357 -10.93 -20.34 17.63
C GLU A 357 -10.68 -19.35 18.78
N THR A 358 -10.75 -19.84 20.03
CA THR A 358 -10.40 -19.05 21.20
C THR A 358 -8.94 -18.60 21.18
N LEU A 359 -8.01 -19.49 20.82
CA LEU A 359 -6.59 -19.17 20.68
C LEU A 359 -6.33 -18.13 19.57
N LEU A 360 -7.00 -18.27 18.41
CA LEU A 360 -6.91 -17.34 17.30
C LEU A 360 -7.49 -15.95 17.57
N ALA A 361 -8.33 -15.82 18.59
CA ALA A 361 -8.89 -14.55 19.07
C ALA A 361 -8.04 -13.90 20.18
N SER A 362 -6.97 -14.55 20.63
CA SER A 362 -6.10 -14.02 21.69
C SER A 362 -5.35 -12.77 21.22
N SER A 363 -5.33 -11.74 22.05
CA SER A 363 -4.54 -10.52 21.86
C SER A 363 -3.09 -10.65 22.38
N SER A 364 -2.72 -11.80 22.93
CA SER A 364 -1.39 -12.07 23.49
C SER A 364 -0.37 -12.38 22.40
N SER A 365 0.74 -11.66 22.41
CA SER A 365 1.87 -11.93 21.51
C SER A 365 2.48 -13.31 21.74
N GLN A 366 2.41 -13.85 22.95
CA GLN A 366 2.86 -15.20 23.28
C GLN A 366 2.02 -16.28 22.60
N ASP A 367 0.69 -16.07 22.51
CA ASP A 367 -0.19 -16.99 21.80
C ASP A 367 0.04 -16.94 20.29
N TRP A 368 0.36 -15.78 19.72
CA TRP A 368 0.74 -15.66 18.32
C TRP A 368 2.03 -16.43 18.01
N VAL A 369 3.00 -16.42 18.94
CA VAL A 369 4.22 -17.23 18.84
C VAL A 369 3.89 -18.72 18.91
N LYS A 370 2.99 -19.15 19.81
CA LYS A 370 2.52 -20.55 19.88
C LYS A 370 1.87 -20.99 18.56
N ILE A 371 0.97 -20.16 17.98
CA ILE A 371 0.33 -20.43 16.69
C ILE A 371 1.39 -20.55 15.59
N SER A 372 2.36 -19.63 15.53
CA SER A 372 3.44 -19.70 14.54
C SER A 372 4.28 -20.95 14.67
N SER A 373 4.42 -21.49 15.89
CA SER A 373 5.22 -22.70 16.17
C SER A 373 4.59 -23.98 15.61
N LEU A 374 3.28 -23.95 15.31
CA LEU A 374 2.61 -25.09 14.64
C LEU A 374 3.16 -25.33 13.23
N PHE A 375 3.72 -24.32 12.59
CA PHE A 375 4.23 -24.38 11.22
C PHE A 375 5.76 -24.28 11.13
N LEU A 376 6.37 -23.56 12.08
CA LEU A 376 7.78 -23.15 12.03
C LEU A 376 8.63 -23.81 13.12
N GLY A 377 8.05 -24.75 13.90
CA GLY A 377 8.71 -25.31 15.08
C GLY A 377 8.86 -24.28 16.21
N PRO A 378 9.48 -24.65 17.34
CA PRO A 378 9.69 -23.74 18.46
C PRO A 378 10.65 -22.61 18.08
N PRO A 379 10.46 -21.38 18.62
CA PRO A 379 11.42 -20.31 18.45
C PRO A 379 12.71 -20.58 19.24
N PRO A 380 13.85 -19.95 18.88
CA PRO A 380 15.02 -19.92 19.75
C PRO A 380 14.68 -19.37 21.15
N ASN A 381 15.40 -19.80 22.19
CA ASN A 381 15.11 -19.45 23.59
C ASN A 381 15.18 -17.93 23.87
N ASP A 382 15.99 -17.20 23.10
CA ASP A 382 16.20 -15.75 23.20
C ASP A 382 15.34 -14.94 22.22
N TRP A 383 14.49 -15.63 21.43
CA TRP A 383 13.68 -14.94 20.42
C TRP A 383 12.44 -14.30 21.06
N VAL A 384 12.31 -12.98 20.91
CA VAL A 384 11.20 -12.19 21.43
C VAL A 384 10.48 -11.50 20.27
N PHE A 385 9.14 -11.55 20.30
CA PHE A 385 8.30 -10.82 19.37
C PHE A 385 7.78 -9.53 19.99
N THR A 386 8.14 -8.41 19.41
CA THR A 386 7.55 -7.10 19.72
C THR A 386 6.85 -6.57 18.48
N PRO A 387 5.50 -6.46 18.47
CA PRO A 387 4.76 -5.97 17.33
C PRO A 387 5.11 -4.52 17.01
N LYS A 388 5.25 -4.21 15.74
CA LYS A 388 5.49 -2.82 15.29
C LYS A 388 4.28 -1.92 15.56
N HIS A 389 3.09 -2.47 15.54
CA HIS A 389 1.85 -1.77 15.85
C HIS A 389 1.46 -1.98 17.33
N LYS A 390 2.20 -1.35 18.22
CA LYS A 390 2.13 -1.54 19.68
C LYS A 390 0.76 -1.29 20.34
N SER A 391 -0.16 -0.58 19.70
CA SER A 391 -1.47 -0.26 20.28
C SER A 391 -2.35 -1.48 20.58
N ASN A 392 -1.91 -2.68 20.27
CA ASN A 392 -2.75 -3.86 20.23
C ASN A 392 -2.16 -5.10 20.88
N ALA A 393 -0.91 -5.05 21.35
CA ALA A 393 -0.25 -6.19 21.95
C ALA A 393 0.04 -5.90 23.42
N TYR A 394 -0.41 -6.80 24.27
CA TYR A 394 -0.05 -6.86 25.67
C TYR A 394 0.96 -7.99 25.84
N GLU A 395 2.09 -7.69 26.50
CA GLU A 395 3.11 -8.70 26.81
C GLU A 395 2.73 -9.49 28.07
N ASN A 396 1.96 -8.88 28.98
CA ASN A 396 1.44 -9.51 30.22
C ASN A 396 -0.01 -9.08 30.44
N GLU A 397 -0.80 -9.95 31.10
CA GLU A 397 -2.19 -9.68 31.49
C GLU A 397 -2.32 -8.52 32.52
N GLU A 398 -1.22 -8.11 33.15
CA GLU A 398 -1.18 -7.08 34.19
C GLU A 398 -1.20 -5.63 33.67
N ASN A 399 -1.13 -5.42 32.35
CA ASN A 399 -1.09 -4.08 31.74
C ASN A 399 -2.36 -3.77 30.90
N GLY A 400 -3.52 -4.25 31.36
CA GLY A 400 -4.81 -4.01 30.75
C GLY A 400 -5.50 -2.74 31.26
#